data_f64a0a13515eb70084b09874ed2d2a11
#
_entry.id   f64a0a13515eb70084b09874ed2d2a11
#
_cell.length_a   1.000
_cell.length_b   1.000
_cell.length_c   1.000
_cell.angle_alpha   90.00
_cell.angle_beta   90.00
_cell.angle_gamma   90.00
#
_symmetry.space_group_name_H-M   'P 1'
#
loop_
_entity.id
_entity.type
_entity.pdbx_description
1 polymer ?
#
loop_
_entity_poly.entity_id
_entity_poly.type
_entity_poly.pdbx_seq_one_letter_code
_entity_poly.pdbx_strand_id
1 'polypeptide(L)'
;MLRRLSLREKGEEMDVLKISSKSNPNSVAGAIAGLVKETQRAEMQAIGAGALNQAIKAVAIARGFVAPSGVDLICVPAFAEVQIEGEDRTGIRLIVESRK
;
A
#
# COMPACT_ATOMS: atom_id res chain seq x y z
N MET A 1 5.17 -13.37 3.38
CA MET A 1 4.09 -12.87 4.20
C MET A 1 4.17 -11.37 4.34
N LEU A 2 3.04 -10.70 4.23
CA LEU A 2 3.02 -9.27 4.38
C LEU A 2 3.11 -8.87 5.83
N ARG A 3 3.83 -7.80 6.06
CA ARG A 3 3.97 -7.28 7.39
C ARG A 3 3.34 -5.91 7.45
N ARG A 4 2.47 -5.73 8.43
CA ARG A 4 1.87 -4.43 8.68
C ARG A 4 2.65 -3.74 9.78
N LEU A 5 2.98 -2.48 9.54
CA LEU A 5 3.56 -1.64 10.55
C LEU A 5 2.49 -0.73 11.07
N SER A 6 2.29 -0.78 12.38
CA SER A 6 1.30 0.07 13.00
C SER A 6 2.02 1.19 13.72
N LEU A 7 1.58 2.41 13.46
CA LEU A 7 2.12 3.58 14.13
C LEU A 7 1.20 4.07 15.23
N ARG A 8 0.27 3.20 15.62
CA ARG A 8 -0.74 3.56 16.60
C ARG A 8 -0.13 3.99 17.94
N GLU A 9 0.99 3.37 18.29
CA GLU A 9 1.63 3.70 19.54
C GLU A 9 2.13 5.12 19.60
N LYS A 10 2.31 5.72 18.45
CA LYS A 10 2.78 7.10 18.37
C LYS A 10 1.64 8.07 18.13
N GLY A 11 0.43 7.61 18.38
CA GLY A 11 -0.73 8.45 18.17
C GLY A 11 -1.23 8.49 16.76
N GLU A 12 -0.67 7.67 15.91
CA GLU A 12 -1.07 7.61 14.51
C GLU A 12 -1.78 6.30 14.24
N GLU A 13 -2.77 6.36 13.40
CA GLU A 13 -3.59 5.21 13.08
C GLU A 13 -3.29 4.74 11.68
N MET A 14 -2.03 4.49 11.39
CA MET A 14 -1.63 4.18 10.05
C MET A 14 -0.86 2.88 9.96
N ASP A 15 -1.31 2.00 9.09
CA ASP A 15 -0.59 0.80 8.73
C ASP A 15 -0.02 1.00 7.34
N VAL A 16 1.26 0.75 7.21
CA VAL A 16 1.94 0.91 5.93
C VAL A 16 2.44 -0.45 5.47
N LEU A 17 2.07 -0.82 4.25
CA LEU A 17 2.53 -2.07 3.66
C LEU A 17 3.82 -1.80 2.90
N LYS A 18 4.87 -2.51 3.25
CA LYS A 18 6.14 -2.35 2.57
C LYS A 18 6.24 -3.38 1.47
N ILE A 19 6.42 -2.90 0.25
CA ILE A 19 6.38 -3.74 -0.94
C ILE A 19 7.79 -3.88 -1.50
N SER A 20 8.12 -5.08 -1.93
CA SER A 20 9.39 -5.35 -2.59
C SER A 20 9.13 -5.89 -3.98
N SER A 21 10.20 -6.00 -4.76
CA SER A 21 10.09 -6.57 -6.10
C SER A 21 9.63 -8.02 -6.07
N LYS A 22 9.74 -8.66 -4.91
CA LYS A 22 9.34 -10.06 -4.76
C LYS A 22 8.00 -10.23 -4.07
N SER A 23 7.34 -9.14 -3.73
CA SER A 23 6.01 -9.23 -3.13
C SER A 23 5.03 -9.82 -4.11
N ASN A 24 4.12 -10.65 -3.59
CA ASN A 24 3.08 -11.26 -4.41
C ASN A 24 1.91 -10.30 -4.54
N PRO A 25 1.58 -9.83 -5.77
CA PRO A 25 0.53 -8.82 -5.91
C PRO A 25 -0.84 -9.29 -5.43
N ASN A 26 -1.16 -10.58 -5.56
CA ASN A 26 -2.44 -11.07 -5.08
C ASN A 26 -2.54 -10.99 -3.56
N SER A 27 -1.46 -11.35 -2.86
CA SER A 27 -1.45 -11.26 -1.41
C SER A 27 -1.53 -9.81 -0.95
N VAL A 28 -0.79 -8.93 -1.61
CA VAL A 28 -0.83 -7.51 -1.29
C VAL A 28 -2.24 -6.96 -1.53
N ALA A 29 -2.86 -7.37 -2.62
CA ALA A 29 -4.21 -6.91 -2.95
C ALA A 29 -5.21 -7.31 -1.86
N GLY A 30 -5.05 -8.52 -1.32
CA GLY A 30 -5.91 -8.94 -0.21
C GLY A 30 -5.74 -8.06 1.01
N ALA A 31 -4.49 -7.69 1.30
CA ALA A 31 -4.21 -6.81 2.43
C ALA A 31 -4.80 -5.42 2.19
N ILE A 32 -4.68 -4.90 0.97
CA ILE A 32 -5.27 -3.60 0.62
C ILE A 32 -6.77 -3.63 0.83
N ALA A 33 -7.42 -4.67 0.30
CA ALA A 33 -8.87 -4.78 0.41
C ALA A 33 -9.32 -4.82 1.86
N GLY A 34 -8.58 -5.57 2.70
CA GLY A 34 -8.91 -5.65 4.10
C GLY A 34 -8.77 -4.32 4.81
N LEU A 35 -7.69 -3.59 4.52
CA LEU A 35 -7.47 -2.29 5.15
C LEU A 35 -8.51 -1.27 4.71
N VAL A 36 -8.86 -1.28 3.43
CA VAL A 36 -9.86 -0.36 2.92
C VAL A 36 -11.22 -0.63 3.58
N LYS A 37 -11.55 -1.90 3.80
CA LYS A 37 -12.80 -2.23 4.48
C LYS A 37 -12.80 -1.76 5.92
N GLU A 38 -11.67 -1.87 6.60
CA GLU A 38 -11.60 -1.53 8.01
C GLU A 38 -11.44 -0.04 8.24
N THR A 39 -10.57 0.61 7.47
CA THR A 39 -10.16 1.97 7.76
C THR A 39 -10.41 2.93 6.61
N GLN A 40 -10.97 2.49 5.50
CA GLN A 40 -11.26 3.29 4.31
C GLN A 40 -10.00 3.68 3.55
N ARG A 41 -8.85 3.17 3.93
CA ARG A 41 -7.61 3.63 3.36
C ARG A 41 -6.51 2.60 3.56
N ALA A 42 -5.61 2.49 2.59
CA ALA A 42 -4.41 1.67 2.71
C ALA A 42 -3.24 2.48 2.17
N GLU A 43 -2.06 2.28 2.74
CA GLU A 43 -0.87 2.92 2.24
C GLU A 43 0.20 1.88 1.98
N MET A 44 0.94 2.10 0.90
CA MET A 44 2.07 1.24 0.56
C MET A 44 3.30 2.08 0.37
N GLN A 45 4.45 1.47 0.59
CA GLN A 45 5.74 2.09 0.35
C GLN A 45 6.54 1.17 -0.55
N ALA A 46 7.07 1.72 -1.63
CA ALA A 46 7.85 0.95 -2.59
C ALA A 46 9.10 1.73 -2.97
N ILE A 47 10.24 1.05 -2.98
CA ILE A 47 11.50 1.64 -3.39
C ILE A 47 11.99 0.85 -4.58
N GLY A 48 12.18 1.54 -5.70
CA GLY A 48 12.65 0.91 -6.92
C GLY A 48 11.52 0.48 -7.84
N ALA A 49 11.85 0.34 -9.11
CA ALA A 49 10.86 0.08 -10.15
C ALA A 49 10.15 -1.26 -9.97
N GLY A 50 10.90 -2.28 -9.55
CA GLY A 50 10.30 -3.60 -9.38
C GLY A 50 9.26 -3.61 -8.28
N ALA A 51 9.58 -2.97 -7.16
CA ALA A 51 8.63 -2.88 -6.05
C ALA A 51 7.41 -2.09 -6.45
N LEU A 52 7.62 -0.97 -7.14
CA LEU A 52 6.52 -0.14 -7.57
C LEU A 52 5.59 -0.89 -8.52
N ASN A 53 6.17 -1.66 -9.43
CA ASN A 53 5.38 -2.44 -10.38
C ASN A 53 4.48 -3.44 -9.64
N GLN A 54 5.02 -4.11 -8.63
CA GLN A 54 4.22 -5.06 -7.86
C GLN A 54 3.12 -4.35 -7.08
N ALA A 55 3.42 -3.17 -6.55
CA ALA A 55 2.43 -2.40 -5.82
C ALA A 55 1.28 -1.96 -6.73
N ILE A 56 1.59 -1.50 -7.92
CA ILE A 56 0.55 -1.06 -8.87
C ILE A 56 -0.31 -2.23 -9.30
N LYS A 57 0.30 -3.38 -9.56
CA LYS A 57 -0.47 -4.58 -9.90
C LYS A 57 -1.42 -4.93 -8.76
N ALA A 58 -0.95 -4.80 -7.53
CA ALA A 58 -1.79 -5.11 -6.37
C ALA A 58 -3.00 -4.19 -6.29
N VAL A 59 -2.82 -2.91 -6.59
CA VAL A 59 -3.95 -1.98 -6.61
C VAL A 59 -4.97 -2.41 -7.66
N ALA A 60 -4.50 -2.76 -8.85
CA ALA A 60 -5.39 -3.17 -9.92
C ALA A 60 -6.20 -4.41 -9.52
N ILE A 61 -5.55 -5.37 -8.86
CA ILE A 61 -6.24 -6.56 -8.39
C ILE A 61 -7.23 -6.22 -7.27
N ALA A 62 -6.81 -5.37 -6.34
CA ALA A 62 -7.66 -4.98 -5.21
C ALA A 62 -8.93 -4.29 -5.69
N ARG A 63 -8.85 -3.51 -6.77
CA ARG A 63 -10.04 -2.88 -7.32
C ARG A 63 -11.10 -3.92 -7.65
N GLY A 64 -10.67 -5.05 -8.22
CA GLY A 64 -11.59 -6.14 -8.53
C GLY A 64 -12.18 -6.78 -7.29
N PHE A 65 -11.40 -6.86 -6.21
CA PHE A 65 -11.87 -7.47 -4.98
C PHE A 65 -12.97 -6.66 -4.32
N VAL A 66 -12.90 -5.34 -4.39
CA VAL A 66 -13.82 -4.48 -3.66
C VAL A 66 -14.95 -3.93 -4.53
N ALA A 67 -14.84 -4.06 -5.84
CA ALA A 67 -15.86 -3.53 -6.75
C ALA A 67 -17.26 -4.10 -6.45
N PRO A 68 -17.42 -5.40 -6.16
CA PRO A 68 -18.76 -5.92 -5.86
C PRO A 68 -19.41 -5.25 -4.66
N SER A 69 -18.61 -4.66 -3.77
CA SER A 69 -19.15 -3.93 -2.62
C SER A 69 -19.43 -2.47 -2.93
N GLY A 70 -19.28 -2.07 -4.16
CA GLY A 70 -19.54 -0.68 -4.56
C GLY A 70 -18.39 0.27 -4.28
N VAL A 71 -17.21 -0.25 -4.01
CA VAL A 71 -16.04 0.58 -3.71
C VAL A 71 -15.25 0.80 -4.98
N ASP A 72 -14.92 2.06 -5.27
CA ASP A 72 -14.09 2.43 -6.40
C ASP A 72 -12.78 2.98 -5.87
N LEU A 73 -11.71 2.21 -5.96
CA LEU A 73 -10.42 2.59 -5.41
C LEU A 73 -9.67 3.51 -6.33
N ILE A 74 -9.04 4.53 -5.75
CA ILE A 74 -8.07 5.35 -6.44
C ILE A 74 -6.75 5.22 -5.71
N CYS A 75 -5.68 5.58 -6.42
CA CYS A 75 -4.34 5.50 -5.88
C CYS A 75 -3.62 6.81 -6.15
N VAL A 76 -3.10 7.42 -5.09
CA VAL A 76 -2.42 8.70 -5.18
C VAL A 76 -0.96 8.48 -4.81
N PRO A 77 -0.03 8.71 -5.76
CA PRO A 77 1.39 8.55 -5.45
C PRO A 77 1.96 9.80 -4.80
N ALA A 78 2.95 9.60 -3.96
CA ALA A 78 3.70 10.68 -3.34
C ALA A 78 5.13 10.21 -3.13
N PHE A 79 6.06 11.14 -3.07
CA PHE A 79 7.43 10.78 -2.75
C PHE A 79 7.54 10.46 -1.26
N ALA A 80 8.45 9.55 -0.94
CA ALA A 80 8.74 9.20 0.44
C ALA A 80 10.24 9.10 0.60
N GLU A 81 10.75 9.70 1.68
CA GLU A 81 12.16 9.56 2.03
C GLU A 81 12.28 8.45 3.03
N VAL A 82 13.18 7.51 2.74
CA VAL A 82 13.34 6.31 3.55
C VAL A 82 14.80 6.13 3.86
N GLN A 83 15.11 5.74 5.09
CA GLN A 83 16.48 5.40 5.45
C GLN A 83 16.63 3.89 5.48
N ILE A 84 17.62 3.41 4.72
CA ILE A 84 17.94 1.99 4.69
C ILE A 84 19.41 1.87 4.99
N GLU A 85 19.72 1.21 6.11
CA GLU A 85 21.12 1.00 6.52
C GLU A 85 21.91 2.29 6.52
N GLY A 86 21.30 3.35 7.04
CA GLY A 86 21.97 4.63 7.17
C GLY A 86 21.98 5.49 5.93
N GLU A 87 21.44 4.99 4.82
CA GLU A 87 21.40 5.73 3.57
C GLU A 87 20.01 6.23 3.30
N ASP A 88 19.93 7.47 2.84
CA ASP A 88 18.63 8.04 2.43
C ASP A 88 18.29 7.53 1.05
N ARG A 89 17.08 7.02 0.91
CA ARG A 89 16.58 6.54 -0.36
C ARG A 89 15.23 7.20 -0.62
N THR A 90 15.01 7.56 -1.87
CA THR A 90 13.72 8.10 -2.26
C THR A 90 12.86 6.97 -2.77
N GLY A 91 11.70 6.83 -2.17
CA GLY A 91 10.73 5.83 -2.61
C GLY A 91 9.44 6.50 -2.99
N ILE A 92 8.46 5.67 -3.25
CA ILE A 92 7.11 6.12 -3.59
C ILE A 92 6.16 5.60 -2.52
N ARG A 93 5.34 6.49 -2.01
CA ARG A 93 4.23 6.11 -1.15
C ARG A 93 2.97 6.15 -2.00
N LEU A 94 2.19 5.09 -1.91
CA LEU A 94 0.94 4.99 -2.64
C LEU A 94 -0.20 4.99 -1.64
N ILE A 95 -1.08 5.95 -1.79
CA ILE A 95 -2.23 6.10 -0.90
C ILE A 95 -3.44 5.60 -1.67
N VAL A 96 -4.06 4.55 -1.15
CA VAL A 96 -5.19 3.90 -1.82
C VAL A 96 -6.43 4.12 -0.98
N GLU A 97 -7.45 4.71 -1.57
CA GLU A 97 -8.67 5.00 -0.84
C GLU A 97 -9.86 4.95 -1.78
N SER A 98 -11.04 4.94 -1.18
CA SER A 98 -12.27 4.89 -1.95
C SER A 98 -12.56 6.27 -2.53
N ARG A 99 -12.87 6.30 -3.81
CA ARG A 99 -13.32 7.52 -4.44
C ARG A 99 -14.79 7.72 -4.10
N LYS A 100 -15.08 8.88 -3.66
CA LYS A 100 -16.44 9.18 -3.27
C LYS A 100 -17.24 9.83 -4.36
#